data_2be02bd8ab370aab014d02fe5f3ab612
#
_entry.id   2be02bd8ab370aab014d02fe5f3ab612
#
_cell.length_a   1.000
_cell.length_b   1.000
_cell.length_c   1.000
_cell.angle_alpha   90.00
_cell.angle_beta   90.00
_cell.angle_gamma   90.00
#
_symmetry.space_group_name_H-M   'P 1'
#
loop_
_entity.id
_entity.type
_entity.pdbx_description
1 polymer ?
#
loop_
_entity_poly.entity_id
_entity_poly.type
_entity_poly.pdbx_seq_one_letter_code
_entity_poly.pdbx_strand_id
1 'polypeptide(L)'
;MGHRSELIRRGELDGPPMSPGYPLGDLIAGIFGSLSVMMTLYHRDIRGGEGQVMDLALFEAVFRFLDFDPIQYDQMKITHMRTGNRVAYFAPSSMFKTKDRKYLTLAASTQNVWVRLADAIGRKELTTDPKFIDNPARVENSVEINGIVGEWIERHTRQEVIEHFDKHEGAYCLVFDMEDVFRDVQYRAREAMVRLPNGDLGEAIVQNVVPKFSATPGSVDFLGPKMGSHNEEIYCGELGLSKERLTELKAAGII
;
A
#
# COMPACT_ATOMS: atom_id res chain seq x y z
N MET A 1 -15.95 -6.64 8.28
CA MET A 1 -15.31 -7.02 9.56
C MET A 1 -13.79 -7.10 9.51
N GLY A 2 -13.15 -7.21 8.35
CA GLY A 2 -11.70 -7.39 8.16
C GLY A 2 -10.76 -6.27 8.60
N HIS A 3 -11.28 -5.14 9.08
CA HIS A 3 -10.44 -3.98 9.42
C HIS A 3 -10.28 -3.73 10.93
N ARG A 4 -10.82 -4.58 11.79
CA ARG A 4 -10.86 -4.28 13.24
C ARG A 4 -9.47 -4.19 13.88
N SER A 5 -8.54 -5.04 13.50
CA SER A 5 -7.21 -5.10 14.11
C SER A 5 -6.26 -3.99 13.64
N GLU A 6 -6.38 -3.52 12.38
CA GLU A 6 -5.58 -2.40 11.89
C GLU A 6 -6.06 -1.04 12.41
N LEU A 7 -7.35 -0.87 12.65
CA LEU A 7 -7.95 0.38 13.10
C LEU A 7 -7.37 0.86 14.45
N ILE A 8 -6.93 -0.06 15.30
CA ILE A 8 -6.39 0.27 16.62
C ILE A 8 -5.08 1.06 16.53
N ARG A 9 -4.25 0.81 15.52
CA ARG A 9 -2.93 1.44 15.37
C ARG A 9 -2.91 2.64 14.42
N ARG A 10 -3.95 2.88 13.64
CA ARG A 10 -4.03 3.97 12.67
C ARG A 10 -4.75 5.18 13.24
N GLY A 11 -4.23 6.35 12.93
CA GLY A 11 -4.74 7.65 13.35
C GLY A 11 -3.83 8.36 14.33
N GLU A 12 -4.07 9.64 14.54
CA GLU A 12 -3.35 10.45 15.51
C GLU A 12 -3.61 9.93 16.93
N LEU A 13 -2.67 10.22 17.84
CA LEU A 13 -2.68 9.72 19.22
C LEU A 13 -4.03 10.01 19.91
N ASP A 14 -4.49 11.25 19.81
CA ASP A 14 -5.70 11.75 20.46
C ASP A 14 -6.92 11.79 19.52
N GLY A 15 -6.77 11.31 18.27
CA GLY A 15 -7.82 11.25 17.28
C GLY A 15 -8.59 9.92 17.26
N PRO A 16 -9.64 9.81 16.46
CA PRO A 16 -10.32 8.54 16.23
C PRO A 16 -9.44 7.58 15.46
N PRO A 17 -9.69 6.25 15.56
CA PRO A 17 -9.11 5.29 14.63
C PRO A 17 -9.44 5.65 13.18
N MET A 18 -8.49 5.49 12.27
CA MET A 18 -8.66 5.76 10.84
C MET A 18 -8.75 4.47 10.03
N SER A 19 -9.66 4.45 9.07
CA SER A 19 -9.76 3.38 8.07
C SER A 19 -8.98 3.78 6.81
N PRO A 20 -8.33 2.83 6.11
CA PRO A 20 -7.83 3.11 4.77
C PRO A 20 -9.01 3.46 3.84
N GLY A 21 -8.81 4.37 2.91
CA GLY A 21 -9.83 4.82 1.95
C GLY A 21 -10.12 3.80 0.82
N TYR A 22 -9.69 2.55 0.97
CA TYR A 22 -9.85 1.47 0.00
C TYR A 22 -10.01 0.12 0.72
N PRO A 23 -10.54 -0.94 0.05
CA PRO A 23 -10.86 -2.23 0.66
C PRO A 23 -9.59 -3.06 0.91
N LEU A 24 -8.75 -2.64 1.87
CA LEU A 24 -7.46 -3.25 2.16
C LEU A 24 -7.56 -4.73 2.50
N GLY A 25 -8.56 -5.11 3.32
CA GLY A 25 -8.78 -6.50 3.72
C GLY A 25 -9.07 -7.42 2.54
N ASP A 26 -9.92 -6.97 1.63
CA ASP A 26 -10.28 -7.71 0.41
C ASP A 26 -9.06 -7.88 -0.50
N LEU A 27 -8.28 -6.81 -0.71
CA LEU A 27 -7.08 -6.86 -1.55
C LEU A 27 -6.01 -7.78 -0.98
N ILE A 28 -5.75 -7.71 0.31
CA ILE A 28 -4.77 -8.58 0.98
C ILE A 28 -5.25 -10.04 0.95
N ALA A 29 -6.52 -10.29 1.27
CA ALA A 29 -7.08 -11.65 1.20
C ALA A 29 -7.06 -12.21 -0.22
N GLY A 30 -7.28 -11.37 -1.24
CA GLY A 30 -7.14 -11.75 -2.64
C GLY A 30 -5.73 -12.23 -2.98
N ILE A 31 -4.69 -11.55 -2.48
CA ILE A 31 -3.28 -11.97 -2.66
C ILE A 31 -3.01 -13.30 -1.95
N PHE A 32 -3.42 -13.45 -0.67
CA PHE A 32 -3.27 -14.72 0.04
C PHE A 32 -4.05 -15.85 -0.62
N GLY A 33 -5.27 -15.58 -1.09
CA GLY A 33 -6.10 -16.52 -1.82
C GLY A 33 -5.42 -17.02 -3.08
N SER A 34 -4.90 -16.12 -3.91
CA SER A 34 -4.16 -16.47 -5.13
C SER A 34 -2.94 -17.35 -4.84
N LEU A 35 -2.16 -16.98 -3.83
CA LEU A 35 -1.01 -17.79 -3.38
C LEU A 35 -1.46 -19.17 -2.91
N SER A 36 -2.52 -19.25 -2.11
CA SER A 36 -3.06 -20.52 -1.60
C SER A 36 -3.56 -21.42 -2.72
N VAL A 37 -4.22 -20.86 -3.76
CA VAL A 37 -4.62 -21.62 -4.95
C VAL A 37 -3.40 -22.23 -5.64
N MET A 38 -2.34 -21.43 -5.88
CA MET A 38 -1.11 -21.95 -6.49
C MET A 38 -0.44 -23.04 -5.66
N MET A 39 -0.39 -22.88 -4.34
CA MET A 39 0.15 -23.91 -3.43
C MET A 39 -0.67 -25.20 -3.49
N THR A 40 -2.00 -25.09 -3.56
CA THR A 40 -2.90 -26.25 -3.64
C THR A 40 -2.77 -26.97 -4.99
N LEU A 41 -2.70 -26.23 -6.09
CA LEU A 41 -2.45 -26.78 -7.43
C LEU A 41 -1.09 -27.48 -7.49
N TYR A 42 -0.03 -26.87 -6.95
CA TYR A 42 1.28 -27.50 -6.86
C TYR A 42 1.25 -28.82 -6.05
N HIS A 43 0.54 -28.82 -4.90
CA HIS A 43 0.36 -30.02 -4.10
C HIS A 43 -0.34 -31.13 -4.88
N ARG A 44 -1.46 -30.81 -5.54
CA ARG A 44 -2.24 -31.78 -6.32
C ARG A 44 -1.48 -32.26 -7.57
N ASP A 45 -0.99 -31.35 -8.41
CA ASP A 45 -0.52 -31.68 -9.75
C ASP A 45 0.95 -32.12 -9.80
N ILE A 46 1.79 -31.62 -8.86
CA ILE A 46 3.22 -31.90 -8.86
C ILE A 46 3.62 -32.87 -7.75
N ARG A 47 2.98 -32.79 -6.57
CA ARG A 47 3.31 -33.63 -5.43
C ARG A 47 2.45 -34.90 -5.36
N GLY A 48 1.50 -35.07 -6.25
CA GLY A 48 0.59 -36.25 -6.29
C GLY A 48 -0.40 -36.28 -5.14
N GLY A 49 -0.73 -35.15 -4.56
CA GLY A 49 -1.75 -35.01 -3.51
C GLY A 49 -3.17 -34.98 -4.07
N GLU A 50 -4.13 -34.92 -3.18
CA GLU A 50 -5.54 -34.74 -3.53
C GLU A 50 -5.95 -33.27 -3.49
N GLY A 51 -7.09 -32.93 -4.13
CA GLY A 51 -7.74 -31.62 -4.01
C GLY A 51 -8.19 -31.39 -2.57
N GLN A 52 -8.14 -30.11 -2.12
CA GLN A 52 -8.52 -29.73 -0.76
C GLN A 52 -9.33 -28.44 -0.75
N VAL A 53 -10.11 -28.24 0.32
CA VAL A 53 -10.80 -27.00 0.60
C VAL A 53 -9.83 -26.01 1.26
N MET A 54 -9.90 -24.76 0.82
CA MET A 54 -9.16 -23.66 1.44
C MET A 54 -10.16 -22.74 2.14
N ASP A 55 -9.96 -22.53 3.44
CA ASP A 55 -10.71 -21.54 4.22
C ASP A 55 -9.83 -20.34 4.47
N LEU A 56 -10.31 -19.15 4.11
CA LEU A 56 -9.59 -17.89 4.20
C LEU A 56 -10.51 -16.78 4.70
N ALA A 57 -10.34 -16.38 5.94
CA ALA A 57 -11.08 -15.26 6.49
C ALA A 57 -10.38 -13.92 6.19
N LEU A 58 -11.13 -12.90 5.77
CA LEU A 58 -10.60 -11.57 5.45
C LEU A 58 -9.79 -10.96 6.59
N PHE A 59 -10.27 -11.09 7.84
CA PHE A 59 -9.60 -10.50 8.99
C PHE A 59 -8.27 -11.18 9.33
N GLU A 60 -8.11 -12.48 9.06
CA GLU A 60 -6.87 -13.22 9.33
C GLU A 60 -5.76 -12.77 8.40
N ALA A 61 -6.08 -12.49 7.14
CA ALA A 61 -5.14 -11.95 6.17
C ALA A 61 -4.58 -10.59 6.64
N VAL A 62 -5.43 -9.71 7.16
CA VAL A 62 -5.00 -8.42 7.74
C VAL A 62 -4.25 -8.60 9.05
N PHE A 63 -4.73 -9.49 9.93
CA PHE A 63 -4.11 -9.80 11.22
C PHE A 63 -2.66 -10.27 11.07
N ARG A 64 -2.34 -10.99 9.98
CA ARG A 64 -0.97 -11.44 9.69
C ARG A 64 0.03 -10.27 9.56
N PHE A 65 -0.41 -9.06 9.22
CA PHE A 65 0.42 -7.86 9.10
C PHE A 65 0.65 -7.11 10.42
N LEU A 66 0.11 -7.59 11.54
CA LEU A 66 0.39 -7.00 12.86
C LEU A 66 1.76 -7.41 13.41
N ASP A 67 2.49 -8.24 12.66
CA ASP A 67 3.87 -8.66 12.94
C ASP A 67 4.05 -9.22 14.36
N PHE A 68 4.74 -8.50 15.22
CA PHE A 68 5.07 -8.93 16.58
C PHE A 68 4.04 -8.52 17.67
N ASP A 69 3.02 -7.75 17.33
CA ASP A 69 2.04 -7.25 18.32
C ASP A 69 1.37 -8.37 19.13
N PRO A 70 0.94 -9.49 18.52
CA PRO A 70 0.31 -10.57 19.28
C PRO A 70 1.23 -11.16 20.35
N ILE A 71 2.51 -11.38 20.02
CA ILE A 71 3.48 -11.95 20.96
C ILE A 71 3.86 -10.95 22.06
N GLN A 72 3.96 -9.66 21.74
CA GLN A 72 4.20 -8.64 22.76
C GLN A 72 3.03 -8.52 23.74
N TYR A 73 1.80 -8.57 23.24
CA TYR A 73 0.65 -8.59 24.13
C TYR A 73 0.60 -9.85 24.98
N ASP A 74 0.85 -11.03 24.38
CA ASP A 74 0.83 -12.29 25.13
C ASP A 74 1.87 -12.30 26.25
N GLN A 75 3.12 -11.99 25.95
CA GLN A 75 4.23 -12.11 26.89
C GLN A 75 4.38 -10.92 27.83
N MET A 76 4.10 -9.71 27.37
CA MET A 76 4.42 -8.47 28.11
C MET A 76 3.18 -7.63 28.45
N LYS A 77 1.99 -8.02 27.96
CA LYS A 77 0.73 -7.25 28.09
C LYS A 77 0.82 -5.84 27.53
N ILE A 78 1.72 -5.61 26.59
CA ILE A 78 1.86 -4.33 25.90
C ILE A 78 0.76 -4.18 24.85
N THR A 79 -0.03 -3.13 24.95
CA THR A 79 -0.97 -2.70 23.92
C THR A 79 -0.39 -1.46 23.23
N HIS A 80 -0.06 -1.60 21.94
CA HIS A 80 0.42 -0.47 21.16
C HIS A 80 -0.70 0.53 20.88
N MET A 81 -0.43 1.78 21.22
CA MET A 81 -1.32 2.90 20.92
C MET A 81 -1.08 3.44 19.52
N ARG A 82 -1.99 4.28 19.05
CA ARG A 82 -1.81 5.01 17.80
C ARG A 82 -0.65 5.98 17.91
N THR A 83 0.13 6.10 16.86
CA THR A 83 1.33 6.97 16.80
C THR A 83 1.26 7.97 15.65
N GLY A 84 0.10 8.09 14.99
CA GLY A 84 -0.02 8.86 13.75
C GLY A 84 0.85 8.26 12.66
N ASN A 85 1.63 9.10 12.01
CA ASN A 85 2.56 8.70 10.96
C ASN A 85 3.98 8.37 11.48
N ARG A 86 4.15 8.28 12.81
CA ARG A 86 5.45 7.97 13.43
C ARG A 86 5.63 6.47 13.61
N VAL A 87 6.85 6.01 13.43
CA VAL A 87 7.24 4.64 13.78
C VAL A 87 7.74 4.64 15.23
N ALA A 88 7.34 3.64 16.03
CA ALA A 88 7.59 3.63 17.46
C ALA A 88 9.03 3.26 17.87
N TYR A 89 9.80 2.63 16.98
CA TYR A 89 11.10 2.02 17.31
C TYR A 89 12.30 2.68 16.64
N PHE A 90 12.12 3.76 15.86
CA PHE A 90 13.20 4.62 15.38
C PHE A 90 12.73 6.06 15.15
N ALA A 91 13.64 7.00 15.32
CA ALA A 91 13.40 8.43 15.13
C ALA A 91 14.63 9.14 14.53
N PRO A 92 14.44 10.25 13.76
CA PRO A 92 13.16 10.78 13.32
C PRO A 92 12.47 9.87 12.29
N SER A 93 11.15 9.81 12.37
CA SER A 93 10.31 9.05 11.43
C SER A 93 8.90 9.62 11.47
N SER A 94 8.46 10.21 10.36
CA SER A 94 7.11 10.73 10.22
C SER A 94 6.78 11.06 8.76
N MET A 95 5.55 11.52 8.55
CA MET A 95 5.14 12.25 7.35
C MET A 95 5.27 13.74 7.62
N PHE A 96 5.89 14.46 6.69
CA PHE A 96 6.16 15.90 6.81
C PHE A 96 5.52 16.65 5.67
N LYS A 97 5.03 17.86 5.97
CA LYS A 97 4.41 18.76 5.02
C LYS A 97 5.39 19.81 4.56
N THR A 98 5.49 20.03 3.27
CA THR A 98 6.34 21.05 2.64
C THR A 98 5.63 22.41 2.55
N LYS A 99 6.38 23.46 2.26
CA LYS A 99 5.89 24.84 2.05
C LYS A 99 4.80 24.92 0.98
N ASP A 100 4.92 24.16 -0.10
CA ASP A 100 3.97 24.06 -1.20
C ASP A 100 2.84 23.05 -0.94
N ARG A 101 2.65 22.65 0.34
CA ARG A 101 1.57 21.79 0.83
C ARG A 101 1.57 20.37 0.26
N LYS A 102 2.70 19.90 -0.26
CA LYS A 102 2.92 18.50 -0.60
C LYS A 102 3.44 17.75 0.62
N TYR A 103 3.52 16.43 0.54
CA TYR A 103 3.96 15.59 1.66
C TYR A 103 5.11 14.67 1.22
N LEU A 104 5.95 14.36 2.19
CA LEU A 104 6.96 13.30 2.08
C LEU A 104 7.05 12.55 3.42
N THR A 105 7.48 11.30 3.34
CA THR A 105 7.84 10.53 4.52
C THR A 105 9.35 10.38 4.57
N LEU A 106 9.91 10.36 5.76
CA LEU A 106 11.28 9.97 5.97
C LEU A 106 11.41 9.11 7.22
N ALA A 107 12.50 8.34 7.27
CA ALA A 107 12.77 7.45 8.38
C ALA A 107 14.29 7.30 8.55
N ALA A 108 14.85 7.88 9.59
CA ALA A 108 16.26 7.71 9.95
C ALA A 108 16.46 6.40 10.74
N SER A 109 16.28 5.27 10.06
CA SER A 109 16.28 3.93 10.65
C SER A 109 17.67 3.46 11.12
N THR A 110 18.74 4.09 10.62
CA THR A 110 20.12 3.78 11.02
C THR A 110 20.87 5.05 11.42
N GLN A 111 21.97 4.87 12.16
CA GLN A 111 22.81 6.00 12.59
C GLN A 111 23.38 6.79 11.40
N ASN A 112 23.79 6.11 10.33
CA ASN A 112 24.32 6.78 9.16
C ASN A 112 23.26 7.62 8.43
N VAL A 113 22.03 7.14 8.35
CA VAL A 113 20.89 7.91 7.78
C VAL A 113 20.61 9.14 8.65
N TRP A 114 20.65 9.00 9.97
CA TRP A 114 20.47 10.12 10.88
C TRP A 114 21.56 11.19 10.69
N VAL A 115 22.82 10.80 10.64
CA VAL A 115 23.94 11.75 10.46
C VAL A 115 23.78 12.54 9.15
N ARG A 116 23.43 11.85 8.04
CA ARG A 116 23.20 12.50 6.74
C ARG A 116 22.00 13.44 6.78
N LEU A 117 20.93 13.05 7.45
CA LEU A 117 19.74 13.90 7.62
C LEU A 117 20.07 15.16 8.41
N ALA A 118 20.79 15.03 9.54
CA ALA A 118 21.21 16.16 10.37
C ALA A 118 22.10 17.14 9.60
N ASP A 119 23.00 16.60 8.77
CA ASP A 119 23.84 17.41 7.86
C ASP A 119 22.97 18.12 6.80
N ALA A 120 22.06 17.39 6.18
CA ALA A 120 21.15 17.94 5.16
C ALA A 120 20.28 19.09 5.66
N ILE A 121 19.78 19.03 6.88
CA ILE A 121 18.98 20.12 7.47
C ILE A 121 19.85 21.22 8.12
N GLY A 122 21.19 21.14 7.99
CA GLY A 122 22.13 22.12 8.55
C GLY A 122 22.22 22.09 10.08
N ARG A 123 21.90 20.97 10.73
CA ARG A 123 21.86 20.81 12.18
C ARG A 123 22.79 19.66 12.63
N LYS A 124 24.01 19.67 12.13
CA LYS A 124 25.01 18.62 12.38
C LYS A 124 25.34 18.43 13.87
N GLU A 125 25.22 19.51 14.67
CA GLU A 125 25.43 19.48 16.12
C GLU A 125 24.49 18.50 16.83
N LEU A 126 23.30 18.24 16.28
CA LEU A 126 22.35 17.29 16.88
C LEU A 126 22.89 15.85 16.94
N THR A 127 23.88 15.51 16.10
CA THR A 127 24.49 14.17 16.10
C THR A 127 25.33 13.88 17.33
N THR A 128 25.72 14.92 18.07
CA THR A 128 26.49 14.85 19.30
C THR A 128 25.69 15.27 20.54
N ASP A 129 24.46 15.71 20.36
CA ASP A 129 23.55 16.04 21.46
C ASP A 129 23.14 14.74 22.19
N PRO A 130 23.28 14.66 23.53
CA PRO A 130 22.87 13.50 24.30
C PRO A 130 21.42 13.04 24.06
N LYS A 131 20.51 13.94 23.70
CA LYS A 131 19.11 13.62 23.35
C LYS A 131 18.97 12.86 22.03
N PHE A 132 19.95 12.97 21.13
CA PHE A 132 19.81 12.49 19.74
C PHE A 132 21.00 11.65 19.26
N ILE A 133 21.94 11.35 20.16
CA ILE A 133 23.20 10.70 19.84
C ILE A 133 23.04 9.29 19.26
N ASP A 134 22.06 8.56 19.73
CA ASP A 134 21.72 7.22 19.27
C ASP A 134 20.21 7.05 19.07
N ASN A 135 19.80 5.90 18.53
CA ASN A 135 18.37 5.67 18.25
C ASN A 135 17.51 5.61 19.52
N PRO A 136 17.91 4.94 20.62
CA PRO A 136 17.12 4.96 21.85
C PRO A 136 16.85 6.40 22.36
N ALA A 137 17.87 7.23 22.43
CA ALA A 137 17.74 8.62 22.85
C ALA A 137 16.80 9.41 21.90
N ARG A 138 16.91 9.21 20.58
CA ARG A 138 16.01 9.85 19.61
C ARG A 138 14.57 9.38 19.74
N VAL A 139 14.33 8.10 20.02
CA VAL A 139 12.98 7.55 20.22
C VAL A 139 12.34 8.17 21.45
N GLU A 140 13.07 8.29 22.54
CA GLU A 140 12.61 8.96 23.76
C GLU A 140 12.25 10.43 23.50
N ASN A 141 13.04 11.13 22.68
CA ASN A 141 12.84 12.52 22.29
C ASN A 141 12.19 12.67 20.90
N SER A 142 11.39 11.69 20.48
CA SER A 142 10.87 11.60 19.10
C SER A 142 9.98 12.78 18.70
N VAL A 143 9.26 13.39 19.63
CA VAL A 143 8.43 14.56 19.35
C VAL A 143 9.31 15.76 18.99
N GLU A 144 10.36 16.01 19.78
CA GLU A 144 11.28 17.12 19.59
C GLU A 144 12.06 16.98 18.27
N ILE A 145 12.64 15.80 18.00
CA ILE A 145 13.45 15.62 16.79
C ILE A 145 12.60 15.64 15.51
N ASN A 146 11.39 15.07 15.52
CA ASN A 146 10.47 15.18 14.40
C ASN A 146 10.00 16.62 14.21
N GLY A 147 9.82 17.40 15.28
CA GLY A 147 9.53 18.82 15.21
C GLY A 147 10.63 19.62 14.48
N ILE A 148 11.89 19.42 14.88
CA ILE A 148 13.05 20.09 14.26
C ILE A 148 13.13 19.78 12.76
N VAL A 149 12.99 18.52 12.38
CA VAL A 149 13.00 18.10 10.98
C VAL A 149 11.79 18.67 10.23
N GLY A 150 10.62 18.63 10.84
CA GLY A 150 9.37 19.15 10.27
C GLY A 150 9.43 20.65 10.00
N GLU A 151 9.93 21.44 10.93
CA GLU A 151 10.11 22.89 10.77
C GLU A 151 11.04 23.24 9.60
N TRP A 152 12.11 22.47 9.42
CA TRP A 152 13.00 22.67 8.28
C TRP A 152 12.28 22.36 6.96
N ILE A 153 11.58 21.20 6.88
CA ILE A 153 10.84 20.78 5.68
C ILE A 153 9.71 21.77 5.33
N GLU A 154 8.98 22.26 6.32
CA GLU A 154 7.86 23.20 6.12
C GLU A 154 8.29 24.55 5.54
N ARG A 155 9.56 24.93 5.71
CA ARG A 155 10.13 26.16 5.11
C ARG A 155 10.55 26.00 3.65
N HIS A 156 10.60 24.77 3.13
CA HIS A 156 11.06 24.45 1.78
C HIS A 156 9.94 23.82 0.94
N THR A 157 9.95 24.10 -0.35
CA THR A 157 9.10 23.41 -1.32
C THR A 157 9.53 21.96 -1.47
N ARG A 158 8.64 21.09 -1.98
CA ARG A 158 8.99 19.67 -2.23
C ARG A 158 10.24 19.55 -3.12
N GLN A 159 10.36 20.37 -4.14
CA GLN A 159 11.51 20.35 -5.04
C GLN A 159 12.82 20.76 -4.35
N GLU A 160 12.79 21.80 -3.52
CA GLU A 160 13.96 22.20 -2.72
C GLU A 160 14.38 21.12 -1.73
N VAL A 161 13.42 20.43 -1.11
CA VAL A 161 13.72 19.30 -0.21
C VAL A 161 14.36 18.15 -0.97
N ILE A 162 13.84 17.79 -2.15
CA ILE A 162 14.40 16.74 -3.02
C ILE A 162 15.87 17.06 -3.35
N GLU A 163 16.13 18.23 -3.91
CA GLU A 163 17.47 18.65 -4.31
C GLU A 163 18.48 18.64 -3.14
N HIS A 164 18.00 19.05 -1.96
CA HIS A 164 18.82 19.09 -0.76
C HIS A 164 19.12 17.68 -0.21
N PHE A 165 18.10 16.84 -0.15
CA PHE A 165 18.25 15.47 0.36
C PHE A 165 19.03 14.58 -0.61
N ASP A 166 18.83 14.72 -1.91
CA ASP A 166 19.62 13.97 -2.90
C ASP A 166 21.11 14.31 -2.81
N LYS A 167 21.44 15.60 -2.65
CA LYS A 167 22.82 16.05 -2.45
C LYS A 167 23.51 15.44 -1.23
N HIS A 168 22.74 15.16 -0.17
CA HIS A 168 23.25 14.60 1.09
C HIS A 168 22.93 13.10 1.25
N GLU A 169 22.52 12.42 0.16
CA GLU A 169 22.11 11.01 0.18
C GLU A 169 21.03 10.71 1.26
N GLY A 170 20.08 11.62 1.40
CA GLY A 170 18.98 11.50 2.36
C GLY A 170 18.01 10.38 2.00
N ALA A 171 17.47 9.71 3.01
CA ALA A 171 16.45 8.68 2.83
C ALA A 171 15.06 9.29 3.02
N TYR A 172 14.30 9.44 1.95
CA TYR A 172 12.93 9.95 1.96
C TYR A 172 12.08 9.23 0.90
N CYS A 173 10.77 9.35 1.03
CA CYS A 173 9.81 8.88 0.05
C CYS A 173 8.73 9.94 -0.17
N LEU A 174 8.49 10.29 -1.42
CA LEU A 174 7.45 11.25 -1.77
C LEU A 174 6.07 10.64 -1.61
N VAL A 175 5.13 11.42 -1.10
CA VAL A 175 3.71 11.07 -1.14
C VAL A 175 3.13 11.63 -2.42
N PHE A 176 2.78 10.73 -3.33
CA PHE A 176 2.25 11.07 -4.64
C PHE A 176 0.73 11.15 -4.64
N ASP A 177 0.20 12.15 -5.32
CA ASP A 177 -1.17 12.13 -5.85
C ASP A 177 -1.20 11.50 -7.26
N MET A 178 -2.37 11.36 -7.86
CA MET A 178 -2.47 10.76 -9.20
C MET A 178 -1.76 11.58 -10.28
N GLU A 179 -1.73 12.90 -10.17
CA GLU A 179 -1.00 13.74 -11.10
C GLU A 179 0.51 13.48 -11.03
N ASP A 180 1.05 13.33 -9.82
CA ASP A 180 2.44 12.95 -9.59
C ASP A 180 2.76 11.57 -10.21
N VAL A 181 1.90 10.55 -9.98
CA VAL A 181 2.05 9.20 -10.55
C VAL A 181 2.11 9.24 -12.08
N PHE A 182 1.21 10.00 -12.72
CA PHE A 182 1.18 10.10 -14.18
C PHE A 182 2.39 10.81 -14.78
N ARG A 183 3.04 11.69 -14.03
CA ARG A 183 4.25 12.43 -14.45
C ARG A 183 5.54 11.72 -14.09
N ASP A 184 5.51 10.80 -13.15
CA ASP A 184 6.71 10.15 -12.61
C ASP A 184 7.41 9.28 -13.66
N VAL A 185 8.73 9.44 -13.76
CA VAL A 185 9.55 8.74 -14.74
C VAL A 185 9.67 7.24 -14.43
N GLN A 186 9.63 6.87 -13.15
CA GLN A 186 9.77 5.47 -12.73
C GLN A 186 8.48 4.68 -13.01
N TYR A 187 7.31 5.26 -12.77
CA TYR A 187 6.03 4.64 -13.15
C TYR A 187 5.96 4.40 -14.66
N ARG A 188 6.45 5.33 -15.48
CA ARG A 188 6.52 5.16 -16.94
C ARG A 188 7.54 4.12 -17.35
N ALA A 189 8.76 4.19 -16.83
CA ALA A 189 9.83 3.22 -17.14
C ALA A 189 9.45 1.80 -16.72
N ARG A 190 8.68 1.66 -15.66
CA ARG A 190 8.12 0.39 -15.20
C ARG A 190 6.88 -0.04 -15.97
N GLU A 191 6.36 0.80 -16.87
CA GLU A 191 5.08 0.55 -17.56
C GLU A 191 3.98 0.16 -16.54
N ALA A 192 3.94 0.88 -15.41
CA ALA A 192 3.01 0.58 -14.34
C ALA A 192 1.55 0.85 -14.73
N MET A 193 1.34 1.54 -15.84
CA MET A 193 0.04 1.88 -16.41
C MET A 193 -0.03 1.45 -17.87
N VAL A 194 -1.19 0.99 -18.29
CA VAL A 194 -1.49 0.62 -19.69
C VAL A 194 -2.71 1.37 -20.17
N ARG A 195 -2.69 1.76 -21.45
CA ARG A 195 -3.80 2.44 -22.13
C ARG A 195 -4.57 1.43 -22.95
N LEU A 196 -5.88 1.36 -22.73
CA LEU A 196 -6.76 0.42 -23.39
C LEU A 196 -7.93 1.15 -24.06
N PRO A 197 -8.42 0.65 -25.20
CA PRO A 197 -9.64 1.16 -25.79
C PRO A 197 -10.85 0.88 -24.88
N ASN A 198 -11.76 1.84 -24.82
CA ASN A 198 -13.03 1.71 -24.10
C ASN A 198 -14.14 2.34 -24.92
N GLY A 199 -15.17 1.57 -25.24
CA GLY A 199 -16.25 2.00 -26.15
C GLY A 199 -17.00 3.26 -25.67
N ASP A 200 -17.07 3.51 -24.37
CA ASP A 200 -17.80 4.64 -23.80
C ASP A 200 -16.87 5.86 -23.54
N LEU A 201 -15.60 5.63 -23.23
CA LEU A 201 -14.60 6.65 -22.87
C LEU A 201 -13.58 6.94 -23.99
N GLY A 202 -13.65 6.23 -25.13
CA GLY A 202 -12.62 6.23 -26.17
C GLY A 202 -11.40 5.41 -25.75
N GLU A 203 -10.65 5.92 -24.78
CA GLU A 203 -9.50 5.23 -24.17
C GLU A 203 -9.47 5.47 -22.65
N ALA A 204 -8.96 4.51 -21.90
CA ALA A 204 -8.73 4.65 -20.48
C ALA A 204 -7.35 4.10 -20.09
N ILE A 205 -6.77 4.69 -19.05
CA ILE A 205 -5.52 4.21 -18.44
C ILE A 205 -5.86 3.45 -17.17
N VAL A 206 -5.31 2.24 -17.06
CA VAL A 206 -5.46 1.38 -15.89
C VAL A 206 -4.10 0.88 -15.42
N GLN A 207 -4.07 0.32 -14.21
CA GLN A 207 -2.87 -0.35 -13.67
C GLN A 207 -2.52 -1.55 -14.54
N ASN A 208 -1.23 -1.71 -14.81
CA ASN A 208 -0.72 -2.88 -15.52
C ASN A 208 -0.56 -4.08 -14.57
N VAL A 209 -0.32 -5.26 -15.13
CA VAL A 209 -0.14 -6.52 -14.39
C VAL A 209 1.12 -6.46 -13.52
N VAL A 210 1.02 -6.97 -12.30
CA VAL A 210 2.09 -7.12 -11.32
C VAL A 210 2.06 -8.54 -10.75
N PRO A 211 3.21 -9.23 -10.63
CA PRO A 211 4.56 -8.89 -11.10
C PRO A 211 4.74 -9.08 -12.61
N LYS A 212 5.86 -8.57 -13.14
CA LYS A 212 6.26 -8.80 -14.54
C LYS A 212 7.09 -10.08 -14.66
N PHE A 213 6.59 -11.06 -15.43
CA PHE A 213 7.29 -12.30 -15.72
C PHE A 213 8.02 -12.20 -17.07
N SER A 214 9.27 -12.62 -17.13
CA SER A 214 10.10 -12.53 -18.35
C SER A 214 9.69 -13.54 -19.44
N ALA A 215 9.22 -14.72 -19.03
CA ALA A 215 8.84 -15.78 -19.96
C ALA A 215 7.33 -15.86 -20.24
N THR A 216 6.51 -15.44 -19.27
CA THR A 216 5.05 -15.49 -19.34
C THR A 216 4.45 -14.17 -18.88
N PRO A 217 4.70 -13.07 -19.60
CA PRO A 217 4.20 -11.76 -19.22
C PRO A 217 2.66 -11.77 -19.19
N GLY A 218 2.11 -11.18 -18.13
CA GLY A 218 0.67 -10.93 -18.08
C GLY A 218 0.29 -9.71 -18.91
N SER A 219 -0.97 -9.66 -19.36
CA SER A 219 -1.57 -8.55 -20.11
C SER A 219 -2.89 -8.12 -19.45
N VAL A 220 -3.27 -6.88 -19.69
CA VAL A 220 -4.63 -6.39 -19.46
C VAL A 220 -5.26 -6.22 -20.85
N ASP A 221 -6.18 -7.09 -21.19
CA ASP A 221 -6.69 -7.18 -22.57
C ASP A 221 -7.93 -6.30 -22.80
N PHE A 222 -8.71 -6.06 -21.76
CA PHE A 222 -9.92 -5.23 -21.84
C PHE A 222 -10.29 -4.63 -20.47
N LEU A 223 -11.09 -3.57 -20.51
CA LEU A 223 -11.78 -3.04 -19.33
C LEU A 223 -13.07 -3.85 -19.12
N GLY A 224 -13.68 -3.72 -17.95
CA GLY A 224 -14.93 -4.44 -17.65
C GLY A 224 -15.97 -4.29 -18.76
N PRO A 225 -16.58 -5.37 -19.21
CA PRO A 225 -17.61 -5.35 -20.26
C PRO A 225 -18.90 -4.69 -19.76
N LYS A 226 -19.76 -4.28 -20.68
CA LYS A 226 -21.10 -3.81 -20.33
C LYS A 226 -21.90 -4.92 -19.68
N MET A 227 -22.76 -4.55 -18.73
CA MET A 227 -23.65 -5.50 -18.05
C MET A 227 -24.44 -6.32 -19.08
N GLY A 228 -24.42 -7.64 -18.91
CA GLY A 228 -25.15 -8.58 -19.78
C GLY A 228 -24.53 -8.83 -21.16
N SER A 229 -23.34 -8.29 -21.48
CA SER A 229 -22.71 -8.49 -22.80
C SER A 229 -22.39 -9.96 -23.11
N HIS A 230 -22.20 -10.80 -22.11
CA HIS A 230 -21.94 -12.23 -22.27
C HIS A 230 -23.17 -13.12 -22.01
N ASN A 231 -24.35 -12.52 -21.82
CA ASN A 231 -25.54 -13.29 -21.49
C ASN A 231 -25.91 -14.32 -22.56
N GLU A 232 -25.81 -14.00 -23.87
CA GLU A 232 -26.11 -14.93 -24.91
C GLU A 232 -25.08 -16.07 -25.01
N GLU A 233 -23.79 -15.73 -24.87
CA GLU A 233 -22.70 -16.70 -24.86
C GLU A 233 -22.86 -17.72 -23.73
N ILE A 234 -23.08 -17.24 -22.51
CA ILE A 234 -23.12 -18.08 -21.31
C ILE A 234 -24.48 -18.83 -21.24
N TYR A 235 -25.60 -18.11 -21.29
CA TYR A 235 -26.89 -18.75 -21.09
C TYR A 235 -27.33 -19.63 -22.28
N CYS A 236 -27.09 -19.19 -23.51
CA CYS A 236 -27.45 -20.00 -24.64
C CYS A 236 -26.31 -20.93 -25.07
N GLY A 237 -25.06 -20.45 -25.12
CA GLY A 237 -23.92 -21.22 -25.57
C GLY A 237 -23.48 -22.31 -24.60
N GLU A 238 -23.26 -21.96 -23.31
CA GLU A 238 -22.74 -22.93 -22.35
C GLU A 238 -23.84 -23.65 -21.58
N LEU A 239 -24.90 -22.95 -21.18
CA LEU A 239 -26.00 -23.52 -20.36
C LEU A 239 -27.15 -24.08 -21.20
N GLY A 240 -27.14 -23.88 -22.53
CA GLY A 240 -28.11 -24.47 -23.45
C GLY A 240 -29.52 -23.90 -23.37
N LEU A 241 -29.72 -22.69 -22.81
CA LEU A 241 -31.03 -22.05 -22.84
C LEU A 241 -31.38 -21.62 -24.27
N SER A 242 -32.69 -21.66 -24.61
CA SER A 242 -33.13 -21.08 -25.87
C SER A 242 -33.09 -19.54 -25.83
N LYS A 243 -32.99 -18.93 -27.03
CA LYS A 243 -33.01 -17.46 -27.16
C LYS A 243 -34.34 -16.85 -26.69
N GLU A 244 -35.43 -17.59 -26.88
CA GLU A 244 -36.77 -17.22 -26.39
C GLU A 244 -36.73 -17.15 -24.86
N ARG A 245 -36.17 -18.17 -24.20
CA ARG A 245 -36.04 -18.20 -22.75
C ARG A 245 -35.15 -17.08 -22.22
N LEU A 246 -34.05 -16.78 -22.87
CA LEU A 246 -33.20 -15.64 -22.53
C LEU A 246 -33.98 -14.30 -22.60
N THR A 247 -34.80 -14.17 -23.66
CA THR A 247 -35.63 -12.97 -23.85
C THR A 247 -36.69 -12.81 -22.73
N GLU A 248 -37.33 -13.91 -22.36
CA GLU A 248 -38.27 -13.92 -21.22
C GLU A 248 -37.62 -13.51 -19.92
N LEU A 249 -36.42 -14.03 -19.62
CA LEU A 249 -35.69 -13.71 -18.40
C LEU A 249 -35.26 -12.24 -18.37
N LYS A 250 -34.85 -11.68 -19.52
CA LYS A 250 -34.58 -10.23 -19.65
C LYS A 250 -35.84 -9.40 -19.43
N ALA A 251 -36.95 -9.78 -20.03
CA ALA A 251 -38.22 -9.08 -19.87
C ALA A 251 -38.73 -9.10 -18.40
N ALA A 252 -38.42 -10.17 -17.68
CA ALA A 252 -38.72 -10.34 -16.27
C ALA A 252 -37.76 -9.63 -15.33
N GLY A 253 -36.68 -9.00 -15.84
CA GLY A 253 -35.66 -8.34 -15.04
C GLY A 253 -34.81 -9.28 -14.18
N ILE A 254 -34.69 -10.55 -14.59
CA ILE A 254 -33.90 -11.57 -13.87
C ILE A 254 -32.44 -11.55 -14.32
N ILE A 255 -32.20 -11.20 -15.59
CA ILE A 255 -30.87 -11.10 -16.18
C ILE A 255 -30.75 -9.88 -17.09
#